data_c464e1a665c86dd5f8e499543eb06c1a
#
_entry.id   c464e1a665c86dd5f8e499543eb06c1a
#
_cell.length_a   1.000
_cell.length_b   1.000
_cell.length_c   1.000
_cell.angle_alpha   90.00
_cell.angle_beta   90.00
_cell.angle_gamma   90.00
#
_symmetry.space_group_name_H-M   'P 1'
#
loop_
_entity.id
_entity.type
_entity.pdbx_description
1 polymer ?
#
loop_
_entity_poly.entity_id
_entity_poly.type
_entity_poly.pdbx_seq_one_letter_code
_entity_poly.pdbx_strand_id
1 'polypeptide(L)'
;YVLAPYRQFDISGWRKNLASTAAFYFTSLPDSYAARTGRPDNVGVIGVAFYRKKEEPAPVTRPAPFASGQLSRKEAASAAGASAEVQNAPRAAERDDRLGTGHGRIEASHTRYVGFERATSEPAETVVIYYDSHRNLQARGIIPPQVPPRRPSPNPFPGFVADPPA
;
A
#
# COMPACT_ATOMS: atom_id res chain seq x y z
N TYR A 1 0.51 9.12 8.26
CA TYR A 1 0.63 10.31 7.39
C TYR A 1 -0.56 11.22 7.62
N VAL A 2 -0.32 12.53 7.71
CA VAL A 2 -1.38 13.54 7.79
C VAL A 2 -1.38 14.29 6.47
N LEU A 3 -2.52 14.24 5.77
CA LEU A 3 -2.68 14.83 4.45
C LEU A 3 -3.55 16.08 4.53
N ALA A 4 -3.12 17.15 3.91
CA ALA A 4 -3.99 18.30 3.68
C ALA A 4 -4.98 18.01 2.53
N PRO A 5 -6.15 18.64 2.52
CA PRO A 5 -7.11 18.50 1.43
C PRO A 5 -6.46 18.79 0.06
N TYR A 6 -6.85 18.02 -0.97
CA TYR A 6 -6.39 18.19 -2.36
C TYR A 6 -4.86 18.07 -2.56
N ARG A 7 -4.16 17.42 -1.63
CA ARG A 7 -2.73 17.13 -1.78
C ARG A 7 -2.50 15.67 -2.12
N GLN A 8 -1.60 15.45 -3.05
CA GLN A 8 -1.04 14.13 -3.36
C GLN A 8 0.21 13.90 -2.52
N PHE A 9 0.37 12.67 -2.07
CA PHE A 9 1.55 12.25 -1.31
C PHE A 9 1.98 10.84 -1.74
N ASP A 10 3.27 10.69 -2.06
CA ASP A 10 3.82 9.42 -2.48
C ASP A 10 4.43 8.68 -1.28
N ILE A 11 3.99 7.45 -1.07
CA ILE A 11 4.55 6.54 -0.08
C ILE A 11 5.52 5.60 -0.78
N SER A 12 6.79 5.96 -0.81
CA SER A 12 7.83 5.25 -1.57
C SER A 12 8.44 4.04 -0.86
N GLY A 13 8.16 3.86 0.44
CA GLY A 13 8.78 2.79 1.21
C GLY A 13 8.28 2.68 2.65
N TRP A 14 8.78 1.65 3.36
CA TRP A 14 8.55 1.52 4.78
C TRP A 14 9.35 2.57 5.55
N ARG A 15 8.69 3.31 6.42
CA ARG A 15 9.34 4.29 7.30
C ARG A 15 10.25 3.58 8.30
N LYS A 16 11.55 3.89 8.26
CA LYS A 16 12.56 3.35 9.19
C LYS A 16 12.77 4.27 10.39
N ASN A 17 12.81 5.57 10.13
CA ASN A 17 12.92 6.64 11.13
C ASN A 17 12.45 7.97 10.50
N LEU A 18 12.67 9.10 11.18
CA LEU A 18 12.25 10.42 10.68
C LEU A 18 13.03 10.91 9.45
N ALA A 19 14.18 10.30 9.15
CA ALA A 19 15.06 10.72 8.07
C ALA A 19 15.08 9.76 6.87
N SER A 20 14.59 8.53 7.00
CA SER A 20 14.75 7.52 5.96
C SER A 20 13.58 6.56 5.82
N THR A 21 13.42 6.02 4.61
CA THR A 21 12.53 4.93 4.24
C THR A 21 13.32 3.80 3.58
N ALA A 22 12.81 2.58 3.66
CA ALA A 22 13.27 1.46 2.83
C ALA A 22 12.33 1.35 1.63
N ALA A 23 12.87 1.52 0.42
CA ALA A 23 12.08 1.54 -0.80
C ALA A 23 11.28 0.25 -1.01
N PHE A 24 10.10 0.36 -1.59
CA PHE A 24 9.33 -0.79 -2.08
C PHE A 24 9.85 -1.23 -3.44
N TYR A 25 9.86 -2.54 -3.68
CA TYR A 25 9.96 -3.11 -5.01
C TYR A 25 9.15 -4.41 -5.08
N PHE A 26 8.70 -4.80 -6.26
CA PHE A 26 8.01 -6.07 -6.45
C PHE A 26 9.03 -7.20 -6.61
N THR A 27 8.72 -8.34 -5.99
CA THR A 27 9.60 -9.52 -6.02
C THR A 27 8.78 -10.80 -5.88
N SER A 28 9.42 -11.94 -6.08
CA SER A 28 8.83 -13.26 -5.84
C SER A 28 8.47 -13.44 -4.36
N LEU A 29 7.53 -14.34 -4.07
CA LEU A 29 7.09 -14.60 -2.72
C LEU A 29 8.24 -14.90 -1.75
N PRO A 30 9.20 -15.80 -2.04
CA PRO A 30 10.28 -16.14 -1.08
C PRO A 30 11.13 -14.94 -0.68
N ASP A 31 11.34 -14.00 -1.62
CA ASP A 31 12.16 -12.80 -1.40
C ASP A 31 11.36 -11.62 -0.83
N SER A 32 10.05 -11.78 -0.66
CA SER A 32 9.19 -10.73 -0.13
C SER A 32 9.47 -10.49 1.36
N TYR A 33 9.26 -9.25 1.79
CA TYR A 33 9.33 -8.88 3.21
C TYR A 33 8.38 -9.73 4.07
N ALA A 34 7.18 -9.99 3.59
CA ALA A 34 6.19 -10.78 4.31
C ALA A 34 6.66 -12.22 4.53
N ALA A 35 7.18 -12.91 3.51
CA ALA A 35 7.70 -14.25 3.65
C ALA A 35 8.92 -14.29 4.59
N ARG A 36 9.86 -13.35 4.42
CA ARG A 36 11.08 -13.27 5.25
C ARG A 36 10.80 -12.90 6.71
N THR A 37 9.62 -12.37 7.00
CA THR A 37 9.16 -12.06 8.37
C THR A 37 8.11 -13.05 8.89
N GLY A 38 8.01 -14.26 8.29
CA GLY A 38 7.15 -15.35 8.76
C GLY A 38 5.66 -15.18 8.43
N ARG A 39 5.31 -14.35 7.44
CA ARG A 39 3.93 -14.08 7.01
C ARG A 39 3.74 -14.27 5.51
N PRO A 40 4.04 -15.46 4.94
CA PRO A 40 4.04 -15.69 3.49
C PRO A 40 2.66 -15.53 2.84
N ASP A 41 1.58 -15.66 3.62
CA ASP A 41 0.22 -15.50 3.10
C ASP A 41 -0.22 -14.03 3.00
N ASN A 42 0.55 -13.11 3.59
CA ASN A 42 0.21 -11.69 3.64
C ASN A 42 0.90 -10.89 2.53
N VAL A 43 0.70 -11.33 1.28
CA VAL A 43 1.23 -10.71 0.06
C VAL A 43 0.11 -10.40 -0.93
N GLY A 44 0.39 -9.60 -1.95
CA GLY A 44 -0.57 -9.30 -3.01
C GLY A 44 -1.67 -8.32 -2.61
N VAL A 45 -1.54 -7.61 -1.47
CA VAL A 45 -2.55 -6.69 -0.98
C VAL A 45 -1.92 -5.41 -0.43
N ILE A 46 -2.56 -4.29 -0.69
CA ILE A 46 -2.26 -2.98 -0.10
C ILE A 46 -3.54 -2.47 0.56
N GLY A 47 -3.48 -2.23 1.85
CA GLY A 47 -4.60 -1.65 2.61
C GLY A 47 -4.29 -0.23 3.07
N VAL A 48 -5.26 0.67 2.93
CA VAL A 48 -5.19 2.06 3.39
C VAL A 48 -6.44 2.38 4.20
N ALA A 49 -6.24 2.83 5.43
CA ALA A 49 -7.33 3.27 6.31
C ALA A 49 -7.25 4.79 6.50
N PHE A 50 -8.35 5.47 6.22
CA PHE A 50 -8.45 6.94 6.33
C PHE A 50 -9.21 7.31 7.60
N TYR A 51 -8.63 8.23 8.36
CA TYR A 51 -9.24 8.80 9.55
C TYR A 51 -9.42 10.29 9.37
N ARG A 52 -10.58 10.80 9.74
CA ARG A 52 -10.80 12.25 9.78
C ARG A 52 -10.13 12.84 11.02
N LYS A 53 -9.58 14.04 10.87
CA LYS A 53 -9.11 14.82 12.00
C LYS A 53 -10.33 15.33 12.78
N LYS A 54 -10.25 15.28 14.10
CA LYS A 54 -11.23 15.91 14.98
C LYS A 54 -11.21 17.42 14.73
N GLU A 55 -12.35 17.98 14.41
CA GLU A 55 -12.51 19.41 14.28
C GLU A 55 -12.49 20.04 15.68
N GLU A 56 -11.56 20.95 15.90
CA GLU A 56 -11.62 21.82 17.07
C GLU A 56 -12.75 22.83 16.85
N PRO A 57 -13.68 22.97 17.81
CA PRO A 57 -14.68 24.02 17.72
C PRO A 57 -13.97 25.37 17.53
N ALA A 58 -14.40 26.15 16.55
CA ALA A 58 -13.90 27.50 16.38
C ALA A 58 -14.00 28.25 17.73
N PRO A 59 -12.97 28.98 18.13
CA PRO A 59 -13.02 29.72 19.39
C PRO A 59 -14.20 30.69 19.35
N VAL A 60 -15.28 30.30 20.04
CA VAL A 60 -16.38 31.25 20.31
C VAL A 60 -15.84 32.26 21.28
N THR A 61 -15.57 33.46 20.80
CA THR A 61 -15.32 34.64 21.63
C THR A 61 -16.60 34.92 22.45
N ARG A 62 -16.72 34.20 23.56
CA ARG A 62 -17.69 34.53 24.60
C ARG A 62 -16.98 35.45 25.61
N PRO A 63 -17.63 36.56 26.02
CA PRO A 63 -17.16 37.29 27.21
C PRO A 63 -17.21 36.33 28.41
N ALA A 64 -16.16 36.31 29.21
CA ALA A 64 -16.04 35.41 30.35
C ALA A 64 -17.11 35.63 31.39
N PRO A 65 -17.68 34.58 31.94
CA PRO A 65 -18.06 34.52 33.35
C PRO A 65 -17.20 33.48 34.08
N PHE A 66 -16.96 33.80 35.30
CA PHE A 66 -16.16 33.26 36.38
C PHE A 66 -16.08 31.71 36.49
N ALA A 67 -14.95 31.29 37.01
CA ALA A 67 -14.50 29.96 37.31
C ALA A 67 -15.46 29.14 38.21
N SER A 68 -15.52 27.84 37.87
CA SER A 68 -15.77 26.79 38.87
C SER A 68 -15.05 25.53 38.36
N GLY A 69 -14.06 25.09 39.14
CA GLY A 69 -13.32 23.89 38.84
C GLY A 69 -14.12 22.62 39.08
N GLN A 70 -13.91 21.65 38.22
CA GLN A 70 -14.12 20.25 38.56
C GLN A 70 -13.10 19.37 37.86
N LEU A 71 -12.32 18.73 38.68
CA LEU A 71 -11.43 17.61 38.33
C LEU A 71 -12.26 16.42 37.88
N SER A 72 -11.99 15.88 36.75
CA SER A 72 -12.52 14.55 36.39
C SER A 72 -11.39 13.64 35.91
N ARG A 73 -11.40 12.51 36.54
CA ARG A 73 -10.43 11.41 36.64
C ARG A 73 -10.33 10.64 35.34
N LYS A 74 -9.10 10.33 34.97
CA LYS A 74 -8.73 9.53 33.83
C LYS A 74 -8.82 8.05 34.20
N GLU A 75 -9.61 7.29 33.49
CA GLU A 75 -9.52 5.83 33.51
C GLU A 75 -8.98 5.33 32.18
N ALA A 76 -7.89 4.58 32.27
CA ALA A 76 -7.27 3.89 31.16
C ALA A 76 -7.83 2.47 31.08
N ALA A 77 -8.35 2.09 29.93
CA ALA A 77 -8.66 0.70 29.63
C ALA A 77 -7.69 0.17 28.59
N SER A 78 -6.89 -0.79 28.99
CA SER A 78 -6.05 -1.60 28.10
C SER A 78 -6.87 -2.78 27.59
N ALA A 79 -6.90 -2.99 26.28
CA ALA A 79 -7.44 -4.20 25.68
C ALA A 79 -6.30 -5.01 25.08
N ALA A 80 -6.11 -6.20 25.61
CA ALA A 80 -5.19 -7.21 25.13
C ALA A 80 -5.76 -7.88 23.87
N GLY A 81 -4.99 -7.92 22.80
CA GLY A 81 -5.33 -8.68 21.59
C GLY A 81 -4.88 -10.14 21.73
N ALA A 82 -5.80 -11.06 21.49
CA ALA A 82 -5.53 -12.49 21.44
C ALA A 82 -4.92 -12.86 20.07
N SER A 83 -3.77 -13.50 20.10
CA SER A 83 -3.14 -14.14 18.95
C SER A 83 -3.76 -15.51 18.72
N ALA A 84 -4.32 -15.76 17.56
CA ALA A 84 -4.70 -17.10 17.12
C ALA A 84 -3.54 -17.71 16.32
N GLU A 85 -2.93 -18.74 16.86
CA GLU A 85 -1.98 -19.61 16.15
C GLU A 85 -2.74 -20.51 15.20
N VAL A 86 -2.46 -20.38 13.92
CA VAL A 86 -2.86 -21.35 12.90
C VAL A 86 -1.66 -22.20 12.56
N GLN A 87 -1.72 -23.48 12.95
CA GLN A 87 -0.73 -24.49 12.59
C GLN A 87 -0.80 -24.77 11.09
N ASN A 88 0.32 -24.61 10.42
CA ASN A 88 0.46 -24.82 8.99
C ASN A 88 1.20 -26.15 8.75
N ALA A 89 0.51 -27.11 8.12
CA ALA A 89 1.11 -28.34 7.63
C ALA A 89 1.94 -28.04 6.36
N PRO A 90 3.08 -28.73 6.12
CA PRO A 90 3.91 -28.45 4.95
C PRO A 90 3.24 -28.96 3.68
N ARG A 91 2.75 -28.05 2.86
CA ARG A 91 2.37 -28.32 1.48
C ARG A 91 3.63 -28.33 0.62
N ALA A 92 3.74 -29.37 -0.21
CA ALA A 92 4.79 -29.53 -1.22
C ALA A 92 4.97 -28.26 -2.05
N ALA A 93 6.23 -27.96 -2.37
CA ALA A 93 6.64 -26.76 -3.08
C ALA A 93 6.14 -26.72 -4.52
N GLU A 94 4.89 -26.36 -4.72
CA GLU A 94 4.48 -25.67 -5.94
C GLU A 94 5.21 -24.32 -5.92
N ARG A 95 5.89 -24.00 -7.01
CA ARG A 95 6.51 -22.67 -7.18
C ARG A 95 5.40 -21.65 -7.05
N ASP A 96 5.38 -21.00 -5.91
CA ASP A 96 4.39 -19.96 -5.62
C ASP A 96 4.74 -18.71 -6.43
N ASP A 97 4.10 -18.56 -7.59
CA ASP A 97 4.29 -17.45 -8.52
C ASP A 97 3.65 -16.14 -8.02
N ARG A 98 3.20 -16.11 -6.76
CA ARG A 98 2.64 -14.90 -6.16
C ARG A 98 3.68 -13.77 -6.09
N LEU A 99 3.22 -12.56 -6.34
CA LEU A 99 4.02 -11.35 -6.27
C LEU A 99 3.93 -10.74 -4.87
N GLY A 100 5.08 -10.44 -4.28
CA GLY A 100 5.18 -9.74 -3.02
C GLY A 100 5.95 -8.42 -3.14
N THR A 101 6.07 -7.70 -2.03
CA THR A 101 6.92 -6.51 -1.92
C THR A 101 8.18 -6.81 -1.13
N GLY A 102 9.34 -6.47 -1.69
CA GLY A 102 10.66 -6.63 -1.10
C GLY A 102 11.11 -5.33 -0.40
N HIS A 103 11.94 -5.51 0.65
CA HIS A 103 12.58 -4.41 1.38
C HIS A 103 13.81 -3.95 0.62
N GLY A 104 13.72 -2.80 -0.03
CA GLY A 104 14.75 -2.25 -0.88
C GLY A 104 15.80 -1.41 -0.15
N ARG A 105 16.52 -0.64 -0.93
CA ARG A 105 17.55 0.26 -0.43
C ARG A 105 16.97 1.31 0.51
N ILE A 106 17.81 1.81 1.40
CA ILE A 106 17.46 2.93 2.27
C ILE A 106 17.57 4.23 1.47
N GLU A 107 16.51 5.02 1.51
CA GLU A 107 16.42 6.31 0.83
C GLU A 107 16.19 7.43 1.84
N ALA A 108 16.78 8.59 1.56
CA ALA A 108 16.54 9.78 2.37
C ALA A 108 15.09 10.25 2.18
N SER A 109 14.39 10.41 3.29
CA SER A 109 12.99 10.85 3.29
C SER A 109 12.69 11.53 4.62
N HIS A 110 12.87 12.83 4.66
CA HIS A 110 12.67 13.60 5.90
C HIS A 110 11.20 13.79 6.23
N THR A 111 10.86 13.58 7.48
CA THR A 111 9.51 13.78 8.01
C THR A 111 9.58 14.28 9.45
N ARG A 112 8.47 14.75 9.98
CA ARG A 112 8.34 15.20 11.37
C ARG A 112 7.05 14.66 11.98
N TYR A 113 7.03 14.55 13.27
CA TYR A 113 5.77 14.30 13.98
C TYR A 113 4.89 15.54 13.94
N VAL A 114 3.61 15.31 13.73
CA VAL A 114 2.55 16.33 13.83
C VAL A 114 1.44 15.82 14.71
N GLY A 115 0.82 16.69 15.46
CA GLY A 115 -0.35 16.37 16.27
C GLY A 115 -1.54 16.00 15.37
N PHE A 116 -2.19 14.88 15.68
CA PHE A 116 -3.39 14.44 14.99
C PHE A 116 -4.29 13.70 15.98
N GLU A 117 -5.45 14.28 16.26
CA GLU A 117 -6.51 13.62 17.02
C GLU A 117 -7.57 13.11 16.04
N ARG A 118 -7.89 11.82 16.13
CA ARG A 118 -8.93 11.19 15.30
C ARG A 118 -10.30 11.63 15.74
N ALA A 119 -11.19 11.90 14.81
CA ALA A 119 -12.59 12.19 15.09
C ALA A 119 -13.32 10.96 15.66
N THR A 120 -12.95 9.76 15.19
CA THR A 120 -13.52 8.47 15.60
C THR A 120 -12.42 7.42 15.76
N SER A 121 -12.68 6.38 16.54
CA SER A 121 -11.81 5.20 16.65
C SER A 121 -11.78 4.38 15.36
N GLU A 122 -12.90 4.34 14.64
CA GLU A 122 -13.05 3.63 13.39
C GLU A 122 -12.58 4.48 12.19
N PRO A 123 -12.01 3.88 11.15
CA PRO A 123 -11.67 4.58 9.94
C PRO A 123 -12.93 5.10 9.24
N ALA A 124 -12.85 6.32 8.68
CA ALA A 124 -13.92 6.88 7.86
C ALA A 124 -14.04 6.16 6.51
N GLU A 125 -12.93 5.62 6.02
CA GLU A 125 -12.86 4.87 4.76
C GLU A 125 -11.70 3.89 4.82
N THR A 126 -11.88 2.73 4.20
CA THR A 126 -10.80 1.73 4.00
C THR A 126 -10.76 1.35 2.53
N VAL A 127 -9.60 1.50 1.91
CA VAL A 127 -9.34 1.09 0.53
C VAL A 127 -8.42 -0.13 0.55
N VAL A 128 -8.79 -1.16 -0.20
CA VAL A 128 -7.98 -2.37 -0.37
C VAL A 128 -7.70 -2.57 -1.85
N ILE A 129 -6.43 -2.67 -2.20
CA ILE A 129 -5.96 -2.89 -3.57
C ILE A 129 -5.26 -4.24 -3.61
N TYR A 130 -5.73 -5.13 -4.47
CA TYR A 130 -5.06 -6.41 -4.73
C TYR A 130 -4.15 -6.26 -5.94
N TYR A 131 -2.96 -6.84 -5.86
CA TYR A 131 -2.00 -6.85 -6.95
C TYR A 131 -1.40 -8.25 -7.12
N ASP A 132 -1.00 -8.58 -8.34
CA ASP A 132 -0.33 -9.82 -8.66
C ASP A 132 0.52 -9.64 -9.93
N SER A 133 1.27 -10.65 -10.33
CA SER A 133 1.99 -10.66 -11.59
C SER A 133 1.01 -10.56 -12.77
N HIS A 134 1.45 -9.94 -13.87
CA HIS A 134 0.64 -9.82 -15.08
C HIS A 134 0.13 -11.20 -15.55
N ARG A 135 0.98 -12.23 -15.47
CA ARG A 135 0.64 -13.60 -15.82
C ARG A 135 -0.52 -14.16 -14.96
N ASN A 136 -0.43 -13.96 -13.65
CA ASN A 136 -1.46 -14.42 -12.73
C ASN A 136 -2.79 -13.68 -12.94
N LEU A 137 -2.73 -12.37 -13.20
CA LEU A 137 -3.92 -11.57 -13.49
C LEU A 137 -4.58 -12.00 -14.80
N GLN A 138 -3.79 -12.37 -15.82
CA GLN A 138 -4.33 -12.96 -17.05
C GLN A 138 -4.94 -14.34 -16.81
N ALA A 139 -4.26 -15.23 -16.08
CA ALA A 139 -4.76 -16.56 -15.77
C ALA A 139 -6.09 -16.51 -14.99
N ARG A 140 -6.28 -15.47 -14.16
CA ARG A 140 -7.52 -15.20 -13.43
C ARG A 140 -8.57 -14.45 -14.24
N GLY A 141 -8.30 -14.12 -15.51
CA GLY A 141 -9.21 -13.40 -16.39
C GLY A 141 -9.46 -11.92 -16.03
N ILE A 142 -8.63 -11.34 -15.15
CA ILE A 142 -8.74 -9.91 -14.74
C ILE A 142 -8.21 -9.00 -15.85
N ILE A 143 -7.13 -9.42 -16.51
CA ILE A 143 -6.53 -8.74 -17.65
C ILE A 143 -6.75 -9.60 -18.90
N PRO A 144 -7.25 -9.04 -20.02
CA PRO A 144 -7.38 -9.80 -21.25
C PRO A 144 -5.99 -10.22 -21.78
N PRO A 145 -5.89 -11.39 -22.43
CA PRO A 145 -4.65 -11.82 -23.07
C PRO A 145 -4.23 -10.81 -24.14
N GLN A 146 -2.95 -10.43 -24.13
CA GLN A 146 -2.41 -9.59 -25.20
C GLN A 146 -2.38 -10.40 -26.48
N VAL A 147 -3.23 -10.03 -27.45
CA VAL A 147 -3.11 -10.54 -28.81
C VAL A 147 -1.92 -9.84 -29.44
N PRO A 148 -0.84 -10.58 -29.79
CA PRO A 148 0.30 -9.93 -30.45
C PRO A 148 -0.19 -9.27 -31.73
N PRO A 149 0.32 -8.08 -32.08
CA PRO A 149 -0.01 -7.44 -33.34
C PRO A 149 0.30 -8.40 -34.48
N ARG A 150 -0.69 -8.64 -35.36
CA ARG A 150 -0.46 -9.47 -36.54
C ARG A 150 0.70 -8.84 -37.32
N ARG A 151 1.82 -9.54 -37.37
CA ARG A 151 2.89 -9.15 -38.28
C ARG A 151 2.34 -9.30 -39.70
N PRO A 152 2.46 -8.28 -40.55
CA PRO A 152 2.08 -8.43 -41.95
C PRO A 152 2.85 -9.62 -42.51
N SER A 153 2.13 -10.54 -43.16
CA SER A 153 2.75 -11.67 -43.81
C SER A 153 3.67 -11.14 -44.92
N PRO A 154 4.93 -11.59 -44.99
CA PRO A 154 5.80 -11.20 -46.09
C PRO A 154 5.14 -11.55 -47.44
N ASN A 155 5.09 -10.60 -48.34
CA ASN A 155 4.62 -10.88 -49.69
C ASN A 155 5.84 -11.31 -50.55
N PRO A 156 5.93 -12.59 -50.94
CA PRO A 156 7.05 -13.09 -51.71
C PRO A 156 7.06 -12.59 -53.20
N PHE A 157 5.93 -11.98 -53.61
CA PHE A 157 5.78 -11.50 -55.00
C PHE A 157 5.31 -10.02 -54.99
N PRO A 158 6.17 -9.08 -54.60
CA PRO A 158 5.76 -7.69 -54.45
C PRO A 158 5.54 -6.94 -55.79
N GLY A 159 5.69 -7.63 -56.94
CA GLY A 159 5.66 -7.02 -58.25
C GLY A 159 7.06 -6.62 -58.69
N PHE A 160 7.19 -5.45 -59.33
CA PHE A 160 8.51 -4.93 -59.73
C PHE A 160 9.28 -4.46 -58.50
N VAL A 161 10.56 -4.87 -58.42
CA VAL A 161 11.46 -4.48 -57.33
C VAL A 161 11.98 -3.08 -57.65
N ALA A 162 11.84 -2.14 -56.73
CA ALA A 162 12.42 -0.81 -56.82
C ALA A 162 13.93 -0.90 -56.49
N ASP A 163 14.75 -0.07 -57.13
CA ASP A 163 16.16 0.04 -56.79
C ASP A 163 16.34 0.57 -55.38
N PRO A 164 17.32 0.05 -54.60
CA PRO A 164 17.60 0.56 -53.27
C PRO A 164 18.10 2.02 -53.36
N PRO A 165 17.78 2.87 -52.38
CA PRO A 165 18.28 4.23 -52.34
C PRO A 165 19.82 4.21 -52.24
N ALA A 166 20.48 5.14 -52.94
CA ALA A 166 21.92 5.31 -52.98
C ALA A 166 22.52 5.73 -51.62
#